data_2436b1dd3c950f2ad7be9b15244f6d89
#
_entry.id   2436b1dd3c950f2ad7be9b15244f6d89
#
_cell.length_a   1.000
_cell.length_b   1.000
_cell.length_c   1.000
_cell.angle_alpha   90.00
_cell.angle_beta   90.00
_cell.angle_gamma   90.00
#
_symmetry.space_group_name_H-M   'P 1'
#
loop_
_entity.id
_entity.type
_entity.pdbx_description
1 polymer ?
#
loop_
_entity_poly.entity_id
_entity_poly.type
_entity_poly.pdbx_seq_one_letter_code
_entity_poly.pdbx_strand_id
1 'polypeptide(L)'
;MRKSALACGLSIALLAAMPLPVAAVDTQTNVGEVDLTSVRQKVKAKDWTAAIEELKPIIAKVDNADAYNLYAFSLRNTGDYKQAFTFYGKALDFDTNHKGAREYLGELYVMTDNMPKANEQLAILEKLCPSGCEELDDLRKAIAAGPKKN
;
A
#
# COMPACT_ATOMS: atom_id res chain seq x y z
N MET A 1 79.82 -29.79 -38.91
CA MET A 1 78.46 -30.22 -39.25
C MET A 1 77.49 -29.73 -38.14
N ARG A 2 76.85 -28.61 -38.36
CA ARG A 2 75.95 -28.01 -37.35
C ARG A 2 74.50 -28.16 -37.86
N LYS A 3 73.68 -28.85 -37.09
CA LYS A 3 72.23 -28.97 -37.38
C LYS A 3 71.50 -27.91 -36.60
N SER A 4 70.90 -26.96 -37.28
CA SER A 4 70.05 -25.95 -36.68
C SER A 4 68.61 -26.51 -36.60
N ALA A 5 68.04 -26.54 -35.38
CA ALA A 5 66.69 -26.87 -35.14
C ALA A 5 65.87 -25.57 -35.10
N LEU A 6 64.88 -25.44 -36.01
CA LEU A 6 63.84 -24.40 -35.98
C LEU A 6 62.80 -24.76 -34.92
N ALA A 7 62.68 -23.93 -33.91
CA ALA A 7 61.57 -23.98 -32.94
C ALA A 7 60.43 -23.10 -33.51
N CYS A 8 59.31 -23.76 -33.83
CA CYS A 8 58.08 -23.11 -34.24
C CYS A 8 57.29 -22.75 -32.95
N GLY A 9 57.27 -21.46 -32.63
CA GLY A 9 56.53 -20.94 -31.51
C GLY A 9 55.07 -20.75 -31.85
N LEU A 10 54.22 -21.55 -31.24
CA LEU A 10 52.75 -21.42 -31.34
C LEU A 10 52.28 -20.39 -30.33
N SER A 11 52.01 -19.16 -30.79
CA SER A 11 51.41 -18.12 -29.93
C SER A 11 49.91 -18.37 -29.80
N ILE A 12 49.49 -18.85 -28.64
CA ILE A 12 48.07 -18.95 -28.28
C ILE A 12 47.62 -17.56 -27.80
N ALA A 13 46.84 -16.89 -28.62
CA ALA A 13 46.16 -15.65 -28.22
C ALA A 13 44.99 -15.99 -27.29
N LEU A 14 45.17 -15.67 -26.01
CA LEU A 14 44.13 -15.78 -24.99
C LEU A 14 43.12 -14.63 -25.20
N LEU A 15 41.98 -14.90 -25.83
CA LEU A 15 40.87 -13.94 -25.87
C LEU A 15 40.28 -13.84 -24.46
N ALA A 16 40.59 -12.77 -23.78
CA ALA A 16 39.92 -12.43 -22.54
C ALA A 16 38.49 -11.98 -22.87
N ALA A 17 37.51 -12.83 -22.60
CA ALA A 17 36.10 -12.46 -22.63
C ALA A 17 35.83 -11.44 -21.51
N MET A 18 35.63 -10.16 -21.89
CA MET A 18 35.15 -9.15 -20.96
C MET A 18 33.68 -9.42 -20.65
N PRO A 19 33.30 -9.53 -19.36
CA PRO A 19 31.91 -9.57 -19.02
C PRO A 19 31.27 -8.21 -19.37
N LEU A 20 30.22 -8.25 -20.19
CA LEU A 20 29.40 -7.09 -20.45
C LEU A 20 28.74 -6.65 -19.12
N PRO A 21 28.70 -5.35 -18.79
CA PRO A 21 27.96 -4.89 -17.63
C PRO A 21 26.48 -5.21 -17.88
N VAL A 22 25.95 -6.14 -17.09
CA VAL A 22 24.51 -6.27 -16.93
C VAL A 22 24.04 -4.96 -16.33
N ALA A 23 23.42 -4.11 -17.14
CA ALA A 23 22.69 -2.97 -16.63
C ALA A 23 21.62 -3.56 -15.72
N ALA A 24 21.80 -3.46 -14.42
CA ALA A 24 20.75 -3.65 -13.45
C ALA A 24 19.66 -2.63 -13.84
N VAL A 25 18.57 -3.13 -14.41
CA VAL A 25 17.35 -2.35 -14.52
C VAL A 25 16.91 -2.14 -13.09
N ASP A 26 17.29 -0.98 -12.56
CA ASP A 26 16.83 -0.50 -11.28
C ASP A 26 15.33 -0.23 -11.42
N THR A 27 14.53 -1.29 -11.27
CA THR A 27 13.09 -1.18 -11.05
C THR A 27 12.88 -0.69 -9.62
N GLN A 28 13.47 0.46 -9.29
CA GLN A 28 12.91 1.29 -8.25
C GLN A 28 11.54 1.73 -8.79
N THR A 29 10.52 0.94 -8.47
CA THR A 29 9.17 1.47 -8.39
C THR A 29 9.29 2.64 -7.43
N ASN A 30 9.41 3.82 -8.02
CA ASN A 30 9.40 5.08 -7.31
C ASN A 30 7.98 5.15 -6.69
N VAL A 31 7.83 4.59 -5.49
CA VAL A 31 6.69 4.85 -4.63
C VAL A 31 6.88 6.30 -4.19
N GLY A 32 6.69 7.21 -5.16
CA GLY A 32 6.85 8.63 -4.94
C GLY A 32 5.96 9.04 -3.78
N GLU A 33 6.53 9.78 -2.86
CA GLU A 33 5.77 10.41 -1.79
C GLU A 33 4.64 11.21 -2.45
N VAL A 34 3.42 10.71 -2.35
CA VAL A 34 2.23 11.35 -2.95
C VAL A 34 1.80 12.46 -2.01
N ASP A 35 1.77 13.69 -2.50
CA ASP A 35 1.20 14.80 -1.71
C ASP A 35 -0.33 14.65 -1.62
N LEU A 36 -0.80 14.27 -0.45
CA LEU A 36 -2.22 14.11 -0.12
C LEU A 36 -2.76 15.28 0.73
N THR A 37 -2.02 16.38 0.84
CA THR A 37 -2.40 17.52 1.69
C THR A 37 -3.75 18.09 1.30
N SER A 38 -3.98 18.35 0.01
CA SER A 38 -5.27 18.86 -0.51
C SER A 38 -6.41 17.89 -0.26
N VAL A 39 -6.18 16.59 -0.51
CA VAL A 39 -7.16 15.53 -0.23
C VAL A 39 -7.55 15.51 1.25
N ARG A 40 -6.56 15.55 2.15
CA ARG A 40 -6.83 15.55 3.60
C ARG A 40 -7.62 16.78 4.05
N GLN A 41 -7.42 17.94 3.41
CA GLN A 41 -8.24 19.14 3.66
C GLN A 41 -9.69 18.94 3.24
N LYS A 42 -9.96 18.33 2.07
CA LYS A 42 -11.31 18.00 1.60
C LYS A 42 -12.01 17.00 2.53
N VAL A 43 -11.27 15.96 2.93
CA VAL A 43 -11.77 14.98 3.91
C VAL A 43 -12.13 15.65 5.24
N LYS A 44 -11.29 16.54 5.76
CA LYS A 44 -11.57 17.32 6.97
C LYS A 44 -12.80 18.23 6.80
N ALA A 45 -12.97 18.81 5.61
CA ALA A 45 -14.15 19.61 5.27
C ALA A 45 -15.40 18.78 4.99
N LYS A 46 -15.32 17.43 5.01
CA LYS A 46 -16.37 16.48 4.64
C LYS A 46 -16.85 16.63 3.19
N ASP A 47 -16.00 17.19 2.33
CA ASP A 47 -16.24 17.26 0.89
C ASP A 47 -15.77 15.96 0.23
N TRP A 48 -16.56 14.90 0.49
CA TRP A 48 -16.21 13.54 0.04
C TRP A 48 -16.15 13.43 -1.48
N THR A 49 -17.02 14.12 -2.18
CA THR A 49 -17.06 14.11 -3.64
C THR A 49 -15.78 14.72 -4.23
N ALA A 50 -15.37 15.88 -3.74
CA ALA A 50 -14.14 16.50 -4.21
C ALA A 50 -12.89 15.69 -3.83
N ALA A 51 -12.88 15.03 -2.66
CA ALA A 51 -11.81 14.12 -2.29
C ALA A 51 -11.73 12.91 -3.24
N ILE A 52 -12.86 12.30 -3.58
CA ILE A 52 -12.96 11.18 -4.53
C ILE A 52 -12.42 11.60 -5.91
N GLU A 53 -12.87 12.74 -6.44
CA GLU A 53 -12.46 13.20 -7.77
C GLU A 53 -10.94 13.50 -7.84
N GLU A 54 -10.37 14.05 -6.78
CA GLU A 54 -8.92 14.29 -6.72
C GLU A 54 -8.11 12.99 -6.57
N LEU A 55 -8.62 12.03 -5.82
CA LEU A 55 -7.94 10.76 -5.58
C LEU A 55 -7.95 9.82 -6.79
N LYS A 56 -9.00 9.85 -7.64
CA LYS A 56 -9.11 8.99 -8.83
C LYS A 56 -7.85 8.99 -9.71
N PRO A 57 -7.32 10.13 -10.19
CA PRO A 57 -6.13 10.15 -11.00
C PRO A 57 -4.86 9.76 -10.24
N ILE A 58 -4.83 9.93 -8.92
CA ILE A 58 -3.70 9.54 -8.07
C ILE A 58 -3.61 8.03 -8.00
N ILE A 59 -4.69 7.36 -7.56
CA ILE A 59 -4.73 5.90 -7.41
C ILE A 59 -4.67 5.14 -8.75
N ALA A 60 -4.89 5.82 -9.87
CA ALA A 60 -4.71 5.25 -11.21
C ALA A 60 -3.24 5.21 -11.65
N LYS A 61 -2.36 5.97 -11.01
CA LYS A 61 -0.95 6.14 -11.40
C LYS A 61 0.02 5.62 -10.36
N VAL A 62 -0.36 5.64 -9.10
CA VAL A 62 0.53 5.33 -7.98
C VAL A 62 -0.19 4.43 -6.99
N ASP A 63 0.45 3.32 -6.65
CA ASP A 63 0.03 2.44 -5.57
C ASP A 63 0.51 3.03 -4.23
N ASN A 64 -0.43 3.57 -3.46
CA ASN A 64 -0.13 4.20 -2.18
C ASN A 64 -1.24 3.86 -1.16
N ALA A 65 -0.86 3.28 -0.04
CA ALA A 65 -1.79 2.81 0.98
C ALA A 65 -2.65 3.95 1.56
N ASP A 66 -2.06 5.11 1.85
CA ASP A 66 -2.78 6.29 2.34
C ASP A 66 -3.81 6.81 1.32
N ALA A 67 -3.43 6.85 0.02
CA ALA A 67 -4.35 7.28 -1.03
C ALA A 67 -5.54 6.34 -1.17
N TYR A 68 -5.31 5.03 -1.16
CA TYR A 68 -6.38 4.03 -1.17
C TYR A 68 -7.26 4.11 0.08
N ASN A 69 -6.65 4.31 1.27
CA ASN A 69 -7.39 4.48 2.51
C ASN A 69 -8.30 5.72 2.49
N LEU A 70 -7.79 6.88 2.07
CA LEU A 70 -8.57 8.11 1.97
C LEU A 70 -9.68 8.01 0.91
N TYR A 71 -9.42 7.31 -0.20
CA TYR A 71 -10.42 7.05 -1.22
C TYR A 71 -11.54 6.17 -0.69
N ALA A 72 -11.21 5.06 -0.03
CA ALA A 72 -12.16 4.17 0.62
C ALA A 72 -12.98 4.89 1.70
N PHE A 73 -12.32 5.72 2.52
CA PHE A 73 -12.98 6.52 3.55
C PHE A 73 -14.01 7.49 2.94
N SER A 74 -13.66 8.16 1.85
CA SER A 74 -14.57 9.07 1.15
C SER A 74 -15.76 8.31 0.52
N LEU A 75 -15.51 7.15 -0.11
CA LEU A 75 -16.56 6.28 -0.64
C LEU A 75 -17.50 5.78 0.46
N ARG A 76 -16.98 5.38 1.62
CA ARG A 76 -17.79 4.97 2.77
C ARG A 76 -18.74 6.10 3.20
N ASN A 77 -18.26 7.33 3.24
CA ASN A 77 -19.04 8.49 3.65
C ASN A 77 -20.08 8.94 2.60
N THR A 78 -19.92 8.55 1.33
CA THR A 78 -20.95 8.72 0.29
C THR A 78 -21.92 7.52 0.18
N GLY A 79 -21.71 6.47 0.99
CA GLY A 79 -22.56 5.28 1.02
C GLY A 79 -22.16 4.18 0.03
N ASP A 80 -21.10 4.36 -0.74
CA ASP A 80 -20.57 3.31 -1.63
C ASP A 80 -19.72 2.30 -0.86
N TYR A 81 -20.37 1.54 0.01
CA TYR A 81 -19.72 0.55 0.87
C TYR A 81 -19.03 -0.54 0.09
N LYS A 82 -19.59 -0.94 -1.07
CA LYS A 82 -18.99 -1.99 -1.90
C LYS A 82 -17.60 -1.59 -2.40
N GLN A 83 -17.47 -0.39 -2.94
CA GLN A 83 -16.18 0.10 -3.38
C GLN A 83 -15.26 0.40 -2.19
N ALA A 84 -15.79 0.95 -1.08
CA ALA A 84 -15.01 1.19 0.12
C ALA A 84 -14.32 -0.09 0.63
N PHE A 85 -15.00 -1.23 0.71
CA PHE A 85 -14.39 -2.52 1.05
C PHE A 85 -13.23 -2.87 0.11
N THR A 86 -13.43 -2.69 -1.20
CA THR A 86 -12.40 -2.99 -2.20
C THR A 86 -11.14 -2.15 -1.97
N PHE A 87 -11.30 -0.85 -1.73
CA PHE A 87 -10.14 0.06 -1.62
C PHE A 87 -9.47 0.01 -0.25
N TYR A 88 -10.20 -0.28 0.84
CA TYR A 88 -9.55 -0.64 2.10
C TYR A 88 -8.73 -1.92 1.97
N GLY A 89 -9.23 -2.92 1.24
CA GLY A 89 -8.47 -4.12 0.90
C GLY A 89 -7.17 -3.77 0.19
N LYS A 90 -7.22 -2.94 -0.86
CA LYS A 90 -6.02 -2.48 -1.57
C LYS A 90 -5.03 -1.73 -0.67
N ALA A 91 -5.51 -0.84 0.21
CA ALA A 91 -4.64 -0.17 1.17
C ALA A 91 -3.87 -1.18 2.03
N LEU A 92 -4.55 -2.24 2.48
CA LEU A 92 -3.97 -3.28 3.31
C LEU A 92 -3.11 -4.29 2.54
N ASP A 93 -3.29 -4.44 1.22
CA ASP A 93 -2.40 -5.21 0.35
C ASP A 93 -1.03 -4.51 0.21
N PHE A 94 -1.01 -3.16 0.21
CA PHE A 94 0.23 -2.36 0.15
C PHE A 94 0.88 -2.17 1.53
N ASP A 95 0.09 -1.92 2.56
CA ASP A 95 0.56 -1.83 3.94
C ASP A 95 -0.37 -2.61 4.87
N THR A 96 0.01 -3.85 5.16
CA THR A 96 -0.76 -4.74 6.05
C THR A 96 -0.88 -4.19 7.48
N ASN A 97 -0.02 -3.25 7.87
CA ASN A 97 0.02 -2.63 9.20
C ASN A 97 -0.60 -1.23 9.23
N HIS A 98 -1.24 -0.80 8.14
CA HIS A 98 -1.87 0.51 8.04
C HIS A 98 -3.04 0.65 9.04
N LYS A 99 -2.77 1.28 10.17
CA LYS A 99 -3.72 1.36 11.31
C LYS A 99 -5.04 2.01 10.92
N GLY A 100 -5.00 3.16 10.23
CA GLY A 100 -6.24 3.84 9.79
C GLY A 100 -7.08 3.01 8.84
N ALA A 101 -6.47 2.21 7.94
CA ALA A 101 -7.23 1.31 7.08
C ALA A 101 -7.86 0.16 7.88
N ARG A 102 -7.17 -0.35 8.91
CA ARG A 102 -7.72 -1.36 9.83
C ARG A 102 -8.90 -0.82 10.62
N GLU A 103 -8.76 0.37 11.19
CA GLU A 103 -9.83 1.07 11.92
C GLU A 103 -11.05 1.25 11.02
N TYR A 104 -10.90 1.95 9.89
CA TYR A 104 -12.03 2.31 9.03
C TYR A 104 -12.69 1.10 8.36
N LEU A 105 -11.93 0.06 8.03
CA LEU A 105 -12.48 -1.21 7.57
C LEU A 105 -13.29 -1.90 8.69
N GLY A 106 -12.77 -1.86 9.92
CA GLY A 106 -13.48 -2.38 11.10
C GLY A 106 -14.79 -1.65 11.34
N GLU A 107 -14.78 -0.31 11.28
CA GLU A 107 -16.01 0.50 11.36
C GLU A 107 -16.99 0.21 10.23
N LEU A 108 -16.51 0.01 8.99
CA LEU A 108 -17.39 -0.37 7.88
C LEU A 108 -18.02 -1.74 8.11
N TYR A 109 -17.32 -2.69 8.71
CA TYR A 109 -17.91 -3.96 9.13
C TYR A 109 -18.98 -3.78 10.21
N VAL A 110 -18.77 -2.88 11.19
CA VAL A 110 -19.83 -2.53 12.16
C VAL A 110 -21.05 -1.93 11.45
N MET A 111 -20.85 -0.98 10.53
CA MET A 111 -21.94 -0.33 9.78
C MET A 111 -22.74 -1.32 8.93
N THR A 112 -22.11 -2.40 8.47
CA THR A 112 -22.74 -3.45 7.65
C THR A 112 -23.14 -4.69 8.45
N ASP A 113 -23.18 -4.58 9.79
CA ASP A 113 -23.59 -5.64 10.73
C ASP A 113 -22.74 -6.92 10.64
N ASN A 114 -21.47 -6.77 10.29
CA ASN A 114 -20.49 -7.87 10.26
C ASN A 114 -19.54 -7.81 11.47
N MET A 115 -20.11 -7.99 12.67
CA MET A 115 -19.36 -7.90 13.93
C MET A 115 -18.18 -8.86 14.04
N PRO A 116 -18.24 -10.11 13.52
CA PRO A 116 -17.08 -10.99 13.52
C PRO A 116 -15.88 -10.38 12.78
N LYS A 117 -16.09 -9.79 11.61
CA LYS A 117 -15.02 -9.14 10.83
C LYS A 117 -14.52 -7.84 11.47
N ALA A 118 -15.38 -7.08 12.13
CA ALA A 118 -14.96 -5.91 12.90
C ALA A 118 -14.01 -6.32 14.04
N ASN A 119 -14.33 -7.38 14.77
CA ASN A 119 -13.48 -7.90 15.85
C ASN A 119 -12.14 -8.48 15.33
N GLU A 120 -12.08 -9.04 14.11
CA GLU A 120 -10.81 -9.42 13.49
C GLU A 120 -9.89 -8.21 13.29
N GLN A 121 -10.42 -7.06 12.81
CA GLN A 121 -9.63 -5.84 12.65
C GLN A 121 -9.17 -5.29 14.01
N LEU A 122 -10.04 -5.33 15.01
CA LEU A 122 -9.71 -4.93 16.38
C LEU A 122 -8.54 -5.75 16.94
N ALA A 123 -8.59 -7.07 16.81
CA ALA A 123 -7.53 -7.96 17.30
C ALA A 123 -6.17 -7.72 16.60
N ILE A 124 -6.19 -7.26 15.33
CA ILE A 124 -4.97 -6.86 14.62
C ILE A 124 -4.46 -5.54 15.20
N LEU A 125 -5.32 -4.54 15.39
CA LEU A 125 -4.94 -3.25 15.98
C LEU A 125 -4.39 -3.40 17.40
N GLU A 126 -4.90 -4.31 18.22
CA GLU A 126 -4.36 -4.61 19.54
C GLU A 126 -2.90 -5.08 19.50
N LYS A 127 -2.54 -5.85 18.46
CA LYS A 127 -1.15 -6.29 18.25
C LYS A 127 -0.26 -5.17 17.71
N LEU A 128 -0.81 -4.29 16.86
CA LEU A 128 -0.07 -3.15 16.29
C LEU A 128 0.13 -2.01 17.31
N CYS A 129 -0.75 -1.92 18.29
CA CYS A 129 -0.79 -0.84 19.27
C CYS A 129 -0.77 -1.40 20.72
N PRO A 130 0.29 -2.11 21.16
CA PRO A 130 0.32 -2.73 22.49
C PRO A 130 0.25 -1.72 23.64
N SER A 131 0.60 -0.45 23.39
CA SER A 131 0.49 0.65 24.35
C SER A 131 -0.74 1.54 24.12
N GLY A 132 -1.65 1.15 23.22
CA GLY A 132 -2.79 1.96 22.79
C GLY A 132 -2.45 2.85 21.59
N CYS A 133 -3.47 3.24 20.83
CA CYS A 133 -3.45 4.26 19.77
C CYS A 133 -4.88 4.71 19.49
N GLU A 134 -5.03 5.85 18.80
CA GLU A 134 -6.34 6.45 18.49
C GLU A 134 -7.22 5.48 17.70
N GLU A 135 -6.66 4.85 16.66
CA GLU A 135 -7.36 3.93 15.78
C GLU A 135 -7.93 2.70 16.52
N LEU A 136 -7.18 2.20 17.51
CA LEU A 136 -7.63 1.10 18.37
C LEU A 136 -8.80 1.53 19.24
N ASP A 137 -8.71 2.71 19.86
CA ASP A 137 -9.74 3.21 20.75
C ASP A 137 -11.03 3.58 20.00
N ASP A 138 -10.90 4.12 18.78
CA ASP A 138 -12.05 4.50 17.97
C ASP A 138 -12.79 3.27 17.44
N LEU A 139 -12.07 2.24 16.99
CA LEU A 139 -12.72 0.99 16.59
C LEU A 139 -13.38 0.28 17.79
N ARG A 140 -12.78 0.31 18.99
CA ARG A 140 -13.44 -0.22 20.22
C ARG A 140 -14.75 0.49 20.50
N LYS A 141 -14.77 1.81 20.40
CA LYS A 141 -15.99 2.62 20.55
C LYS A 141 -17.05 2.27 19.54
N ALA A 142 -16.66 2.13 18.26
CA ALA A 142 -17.56 1.77 17.18
C ALA A 142 -18.18 0.38 17.40
N ILE A 143 -17.40 -0.61 17.78
CA ILE A 143 -17.88 -1.97 18.11
C ILE A 143 -18.83 -1.94 19.31
N ALA A 144 -18.49 -1.20 20.36
CA ALA A 144 -19.33 -1.08 21.55
C ALA A 144 -20.66 -0.39 21.25
N ALA A 145 -20.69 0.58 20.36
CA ALA A 145 -21.92 1.25 19.92
C ALA A 145 -22.79 0.35 19.02
N GLY A 146 -22.20 -0.62 18.34
CA GLY A 146 -22.86 -1.51 17.41
C GLY A 146 -23.37 -0.82 16.12
N PRO A 147 -24.03 -1.57 15.22
CA PRO A 147 -24.56 -1.02 14.00
C PRO A 147 -25.66 0.02 14.28
N LYS A 148 -25.60 1.16 13.60
CA LYS A 148 -26.66 2.16 13.70
C LYS A 148 -27.93 1.57 13.08
N LYS A 149 -28.95 1.33 13.89
CA LYS A 149 -30.27 0.96 13.39
C LYS A 149 -30.88 2.19 12.71
N ASN A 150 -31.13 2.09 11.40
CA ASN A 150 -31.94 3.06 10.66
C ASN A 150 -33.41 2.90 11.02
#